data_a3634ff6af500d9ea04abc3346863a07
#
_entry.id   a3634ff6af500d9ea04abc3346863a07
#
_cell.length_a   1.000
_cell.length_b   1.000
_cell.length_c   1.000
_cell.angle_alpha   90.00
_cell.angle_beta   90.00
_cell.angle_gamma   90.00
#
_symmetry.space_group_name_H-M   'P 1'
#
loop_
_entity.id
_entity.type
_entity.pdbx_description
1 polymer ?
#
loop_
_entity_poly.entity_id
_entity_poly.type
_entity_poly.pdbx_seq_one_letter_code
_entity_poly.pdbx_strand_id
1 'polypeptide(L)'
;MLHQLLKPRHLHKFSHIQHALLGLAIILVSIVLLCNDYYFFYPPYLAGFLNDDAIGALGLILGVNLIVWAYRDKNNVRVNFWQLIFSCSFWAFEATAEFMHGLHAGRPHMITVGCLEVIMFLWTLSIIEKSPKIKRKDSQD
;
A
#
# COMPACT_ATOMS: atom_id res chain seq x y z
N MET A 1 -23.66 -29.09 15.33
CA MET A 1 -24.45 -27.88 15.16
C MET A 1 -23.97 -26.67 15.97
N LEU A 2 -23.00 -26.84 16.86
CA LEU A 2 -22.46 -25.74 17.72
C LEU A 2 -21.25 -24.99 17.10
N HIS A 3 -20.66 -25.51 16.02
CA HIS A 3 -19.43 -24.95 15.43
C HIS A 3 -19.65 -23.77 14.48
N GLN A 4 -20.91 -23.40 14.19
CA GLN A 4 -21.23 -22.27 13.30
C GLN A 4 -21.51 -20.94 14.03
N LEU A 5 -21.56 -20.94 15.35
CA LEU A 5 -21.94 -19.75 16.13
C LEU A 5 -20.77 -18.88 16.59
N LEU A 6 -19.52 -19.30 16.32
CA LEU A 6 -18.32 -18.55 16.69
C LEU A 6 -17.58 -17.99 15.44
N LYS A 7 -18.31 -17.42 14.50
CA LYS A 7 -17.67 -16.62 13.45
C LYS A 7 -17.24 -15.28 14.09
N PRO A 8 -15.94 -15.06 14.30
CA PRO A 8 -15.49 -13.92 15.10
C PRO A 8 -15.77 -12.62 14.36
N ARG A 9 -16.82 -11.89 14.72
CA ARG A 9 -17.12 -10.52 14.30
C ARG A 9 -15.91 -9.58 14.51
N HIS A 10 -15.03 -9.91 15.44
CA HIS A 10 -13.80 -9.17 15.76
C HIS A 10 -12.76 -9.20 14.63
N LEU A 11 -12.59 -10.31 13.92
CA LEU A 11 -11.62 -10.40 12.80
C LEU A 11 -12.02 -9.52 11.62
N HIS A 12 -13.31 -9.38 11.36
CA HIS A 12 -13.80 -8.53 10.28
C HIS A 12 -13.53 -7.05 10.55
N LYS A 13 -13.79 -6.60 11.78
CA LYS A 13 -13.57 -5.21 12.20
C LYS A 13 -12.08 -4.84 12.20
N PHE A 14 -11.19 -5.75 12.59
CA PHE A 14 -9.74 -5.51 12.59
C PHE A 14 -9.19 -5.36 11.17
N SER A 15 -9.67 -6.14 10.22
CA SER A 15 -9.29 -6.02 8.80
C SER A 15 -9.64 -4.64 8.21
N HIS A 16 -10.81 -4.09 8.53
CA HIS A 16 -11.22 -2.76 8.05
C HIS A 16 -10.30 -1.64 8.55
N ILE A 17 -9.91 -1.69 9.83
CA ILE A 17 -8.99 -0.70 10.41
C ILE A 17 -7.62 -0.76 9.72
N GLN A 18 -7.10 -1.95 9.45
CA GLN A 18 -5.81 -2.12 8.77
C GLN A 18 -5.82 -1.51 7.36
N HIS A 19 -6.90 -1.72 6.59
CA HIS A 19 -7.04 -1.11 5.25
C HIS A 19 -7.17 0.41 5.33
N ALA A 20 -7.91 0.93 6.30
CA ALA A 20 -8.05 2.38 6.49
C ALA A 20 -6.71 3.03 6.87
N LEU A 21 -5.95 2.42 7.79
CA LEU A 21 -4.62 2.90 8.19
C LEU A 21 -3.62 2.81 7.03
N LEU A 22 -3.63 1.72 6.27
CA LEU A 22 -2.80 1.56 5.08
C LEU A 22 -3.13 2.63 4.04
N GLY A 23 -4.41 2.87 3.78
CA GLY A 23 -4.85 3.91 2.86
C GLY A 23 -4.45 5.30 3.32
N LEU A 24 -4.57 5.60 4.62
CA LEU A 24 -4.12 6.87 5.19
C LEU A 24 -2.61 7.07 5.02
N ALA A 25 -1.80 6.04 5.29
CA ALA A 25 -0.35 6.12 5.13
C ALA A 25 0.03 6.42 3.68
N ILE A 26 -0.58 5.74 2.70
CA ILE A 26 -0.36 6.00 1.27
C ILE A 26 -0.76 7.44 0.90
N ILE A 27 -1.91 7.94 1.38
CA ILE A 27 -2.35 9.32 1.14
C ILE A 27 -1.32 10.32 1.65
N LEU A 28 -0.81 10.14 2.87
CA LEU A 28 0.14 11.06 3.46
C LEU A 28 1.44 11.13 2.66
N VAL A 29 2.00 9.99 2.25
CA VAL A 29 3.19 9.95 1.37
C VAL A 29 2.88 10.60 0.02
N SER A 30 1.75 10.27 -0.59
CA SER A 30 1.32 10.84 -1.88
C SER A 30 1.19 12.36 -1.83
N ILE A 31 0.69 12.94 -0.74
CA ILE A 31 0.62 14.39 -0.56
C ILE A 31 2.03 14.99 -0.49
N VAL A 32 2.96 14.34 0.21
CA VAL A 32 4.36 14.80 0.27
C VAL A 32 4.98 14.81 -1.13
N LEU A 33 4.77 13.77 -1.92
CA LEU A 33 5.26 13.70 -3.31
C LEU A 33 4.66 14.81 -4.18
N LEU A 34 3.34 15.03 -4.12
CA LEU A 34 2.64 16.07 -4.88
C LEU A 34 3.02 17.51 -4.47
N CYS A 35 3.47 17.71 -3.23
CA CYS A 35 3.84 19.03 -2.74
C CYS A 35 5.33 19.35 -2.92
N ASN A 36 6.14 18.42 -3.43
CA ASN A 36 7.59 18.56 -3.53
C ASN A 36 8.12 18.15 -4.90
N ASP A 37 8.15 19.07 -5.86
CA ASP A 37 8.61 18.83 -7.24
C ASP A 37 10.06 18.34 -7.37
N TYR A 38 10.87 18.45 -6.33
CA TYR A 38 12.28 18.08 -6.28
C TYR A 38 12.62 17.19 -5.09
N TYR A 39 11.72 16.29 -4.74
CA TYR A 39 11.94 15.38 -3.62
C TYR A 39 13.09 14.41 -3.92
N PHE A 40 13.08 13.79 -5.10
CA PHE A 40 14.13 12.91 -5.58
C PHE A 40 15.03 13.64 -6.60
N PHE A 41 16.34 13.63 -6.40
CA PHE A 41 17.34 14.20 -7.32
C PHE A 41 18.36 13.17 -7.82
N TYR A 42 18.29 11.95 -7.34
CA TYR A 42 19.14 10.85 -7.76
C TYR A 42 18.32 9.59 -8.06
N PRO A 43 18.66 8.82 -9.10
CA PRO A 43 19.64 9.16 -10.16
C PRO A 43 19.09 10.24 -11.09
N PRO A 44 19.94 11.13 -11.64
CA PRO A 44 19.50 12.31 -12.41
C PRO A 44 18.63 11.98 -13.61
N TYR A 45 18.87 10.84 -14.28
CA TYR A 45 18.09 10.41 -15.44
C TYR A 45 16.69 9.88 -15.09
N LEU A 46 16.44 9.52 -13.83
CA LEU A 46 15.13 9.11 -13.33
C LEU A 46 14.44 10.19 -12.49
N ALA A 47 15.14 11.28 -12.12
CA ALA A 47 14.60 12.30 -11.23
C ALA A 47 13.30 12.91 -11.77
N GLY A 48 13.20 13.14 -13.07
CA GLY A 48 11.97 13.62 -13.68
C GLY A 48 10.79 12.65 -13.57
N PHE A 49 11.04 11.35 -13.68
CA PHE A 49 10.02 10.31 -13.50
C PHE A 49 9.64 10.12 -12.01
N LEU A 50 10.63 10.15 -11.12
CA LEU A 50 10.40 9.96 -9.68
C LEU A 50 9.62 11.11 -9.05
N ASN A 51 9.81 12.34 -9.57
CA ASN A 51 9.08 13.52 -9.11
C ASN A 51 7.84 13.83 -9.98
N ASP A 52 7.40 12.91 -10.83
CA ASP A 52 6.20 13.09 -11.63
C ASP A 52 4.96 13.07 -10.72
N ASP A 53 4.13 14.10 -10.80
CA ASP A 53 2.86 14.21 -10.09
C ASP A 53 1.96 12.99 -10.29
N ALA A 54 2.15 12.24 -11.39
CA ALA A 54 1.40 11.03 -11.66
C ALA A 54 1.61 9.96 -10.59
N ILE A 55 2.82 9.83 -10.00
CA ILE A 55 3.11 8.85 -8.94
C ILE A 55 2.33 9.24 -7.68
N GLY A 56 2.43 10.49 -7.27
CA GLY A 56 1.67 11.01 -6.13
C GLY A 56 0.16 10.91 -6.34
N ALA A 57 -0.35 11.25 -7.53
CA ALA A 57 -1.76 11.16 -7.87
C ALA A 57 -2.27 9.71 -7.85
N LEU A 58 -1.51 8.75 -8.41
CA LEU A 58 -1.86 7.32 -8.36
C LEU A 58 -1.89 6.80 -6.93
N GLY A 59 -0.92 7.17 -6.10
CA GLY A 59 -0.91 6.81 -4.68
C GLY A 59 -2.12 7.41 -3.94
N LEU A 60 -2.46 8.68 -4.20
CA LEU A 60 -3.63 9.32 -3.60
C LEU A 60 -4.94 8.57 -3.96
N ILE A 61 -5.13 8.23 -5.24
CA ILE A 61 -6.28 7.45 -5.71
C ILE A 61 -6.32 6.08 -5.02
N LEU A 62 -5.18 5.40 -4.94
CA LEU A 62 -5.07 4.09 -4.29
C LEU A 62 -5.43 4.16 -2.81
N GLY A 63 -4.88 5.14 -2.07
CA GLY A 63 -5.14 5.33 -0.65
C GLY A 63 -6.60 5.65 -0.35
N VAL A 64 -7.23 6.53 -1.15
CA VAL A 64 -8.67 6.84 -1.05
C VAL A 64 -9.50 5.58 -1.31
N ASN A 65 -9.18 4.80 -2.35
CA ASN A 65 -9.90 3.56 -2.66
C ASN A 65 -9.81 2.53 -1.52
N LEU A 66 -8.66 2.40 -0.85
CA LEU A 66 -8.50 1.53 0.33
C LEU A 66 -9.39 1.97 1.49
N ILE A 67 -9.47 3.28 1.76
CA ILE A 67 -10.33 3.82 2.81
C ILE A 67 -11.81 3.57 2.45
N VAL A 68 -12.22 3.91 1.22
CA VAL A 68 -13.59 3.67 0.76
C VAL A 68 -13.96 2.19 0.85
N TRP A 69 -13.03 1.30 0.45
CA TRP A 69 -13.24 -0.14 0.57
C TRP A 69 -13.42 -0.57 2.04
N ALA A 70 -12.62 -0.01 2.96
CA ALA A 70 -12.69 -0.33 4.38
C ALA A 70 -14.06 -0.02 5.02
N TYR A 71 -14.78 0.97 4.51
CA TYR A 71 -16.09 1.39 5.03
C TYR A 71 -17.28 0.86 4.24
N ARG A 72 -17.07 0.08 3.18
CA ARG A 72 -18.17 -0.51 2.39
C ARG A 72 -18.71 -1.79 3.04
N ASP A 73 -20.06 -1.94 3.06
CA ASP A 73 -20.73 -3.12 3.61
C ASP A 73 -20.56 -4.38 2.73
N LYS A 74 -20.47 -4.20 1.41
CA LYS A 74 -20.30 -5.29 0.43
C LYS A 74 -18.92 -5.20 -0.20
N ASN A 75 -17.99 -5.98 0.31
CA ASN A 75 -16.59 -5.95 -0.12
C ASN A 75 -16.30 -7.05 -1.15
N ASN A 76 -15.81 -6.64 -2.32
CA ASN A 76 -15.40 -7.56 -3.37
C ASN A 76 -13.96 -8.04 -3.09
N VAL A 77 -13.78 -9.34 -2.88
CA VAL A 77 -12.49 -9.98 -2.58
C VAL A 77 -11.44 -9.73 -3.69
N ARG A 78 -11.87 -9.73 -4.96
CA ARG A 78 -10.98 -9.48 -6.09
C ARG A 78 -10.46 -8.06 -6.10
N VAL A 79 -11.35 -7.08 -5.84
CA VAL A 79 -10.97 -5.67 -5.75
C VAL A 79 -9.97 -5.46 -4.60
N ASN A 80 -10.26 -6.03 -3.43
CA ASN A 80 -9.35 -5.99 -2.30
C ASN A 80 -7.96 -6.54 -2.62
N PHE A 81 -7.91 -7.70 -3.26
CA PHE A 81 -6.65 -8.33 -3.65
C PHE A 81 -5.79 -7.40 -4.53
N TRP A 82 -6.40 -6.82 -5.58
CA TRP A 82 -5.68 -5.91 -6.47
C TRP A 82 -5.23 -4.63 -5.79
N GLN A 83 -6.07 -4.04 -4.93
CA GLN A 83 -5.69 -2.86 -4.15
C GLN A 83 -4.48 -3.13 -3.26
N LEU A 84 -4.44 -4.28 -2.60
CA LEU A 84 -3.30 -4.67 -1.76
C LEU A 84 -2.04 -4.96 -2.59
N ILE A 85 -2.16 -5.56 -3.77
CA ILE A 85 -1.03 -5.76 -4.69
C ILE A 85 -0.46 -4.42 -5.14
N PHE A 86 -1.30 -3.46 -5.55
CA PHE A 86 -0.85 -2.12 -5.91
C PHE A 86 -0.22 -1.39 -4.73
N SER A 87 -0.73 -1.58 -3.51
CA SER A 87 -0.13 -1.02 -2.29
C SER A 87 1.26 -1.59 -2.02
N CYS A 88 1.46 -2.91 -2.19
CA CYS A 88 2.79 -3.52 -2.11
C CYS A 88 3.74 -2.92 -3.16
N SER A 89 3.27 -2.77 -4.40
CA SER A 89 4.08 -2.20 -5.47
C SER A 89 4.47 -0.75 -5.18
N PHE A 90 3.54 0.05 -4.64
CA PHE A 90 3.80 1.42 -4.22
C PHE A 90 4.88 1.48 -3.14
N TRP A 91 4.74 0.73 -2.05
CA TRP A 91 5.73 0.72 -0.97
C TRP A 91 7.10 0.19 -1.40
N ALA A 92 7.14 -0.85 -2.26
CA ALA A 92 8.40 -1.36 -2.79
C ALA A 92 9.11 -0.33 -3.67
N PHE A 93 8.34 0.43 -4.47
CA PHE A 93 8.85 1.48 -5.33
C PHE A 93 9.43 2.63 -4.49
N GLU A 94 8.67 3.17 -3.53
CA GLU A 94 9.09 4.26 -2.65
C GLU A 94 10.34 3.86 -1.85
N ALA A 95 10.34 2.69 -1.19
CA ALA A 95 11.48 2.21 -0.44
C ALA A 95 12.75 2.11 -1.30
N THR A 96 12.61 1.63 -2.55
CA THR A 96 13.75 1.54 -3.47
C THR A 96 14.28 2.92 -3.83
N ALA A 97 13.38 3.87 -4.14
CA ALA A 97 13.74 5.24 -4.46
C ALA A 97 14.45 5.93 -3.29
N GLU A 98 13.91 5.79 -2.08
CA GLU A 98 14.50 6.35 -0.85
C GLU A 98 15.89 5.77 -0.55
N PHE A 99 16.08 4.44 -0.67
CA PHE A 99 17.41 3.84 -0.48
C PHE A 99 18.42 4.29 -1.53
N MET A 100 18.02 4.30 -2.81
CA MET A 100 18.91 4.75 -3.87
C MET A 100 19.36 6.20 -3.62
N HIS A 101 18.39 7.04 -3.26
CA HIS A 101 18.64 8.46 -3.00
C HIS A 101 19.49 8.66 -1.73
N GLY A 102 19.11 8.03 -0.62
CA GLY A 102 19.80 8.15 0.66
C GLY A 102 21.26 7.68 0.62
N LEU A 103 21.53 6.57 -0.06
CA LEU A 103 22.88 6.01 -0.20
C LEU A 103 23.79 6.89 -1.08
N HIS A 104 23.29 7.42 -2.19
CA HIS A 104 24.10 8.21 -3.12
C HIS A 104 24.22 9.67 -2.70
N ALA A 105 23.20 10.22 -2.08
CA ALA A 105 23.20 11.60 -1.59
C ALA A 105 23.84 11.76 -0.21
N GLY A 106 24.17 10.66 0.47
CA GLY A 106 24.71 10.67 1.82
C GLY A 106 23.71 11.25 2.85
N ARG A 107 22.39 11.00 2.64
CA ARG A 107 21.33 11.50 3.51
C ARG A 107 20.72 10.40 4.38
N PRO A 108 21.22 10.18 5.61
CA PRO A 108 20.75 9.09 6.47
C PRO A 108 19.25 9.09 6.77
N HIS A 109 18.60 10.27 6.79
CA HIS A 109 17.16 10.37 7.04
C HIS A 109 16.32 9.69 5.94
N MET A 110 16.75 9.72 4.69
CA MET A 110 16.07 9.04 3.59
C MET A 110 16.19 7.52 3.72
N ILE A 111 17.35 7.02 4.17
CA ILE A 111 17.52 5.60 4.50
C ILE A 111 16.53 5.18 5.59
N THR A 112 16.32 6.03 6.59
CA THR A 112 15.35 5.77 7.66
C THR A 112 13.91 5.70 7.11
N VAL A 113 13.55 6.62 6.21
CA VAL A 113 12.24 6.59 5.54
C VAL A 113 12.09 5.30 4.73
N GLY A 114 13.07 4.93 3.91
CA GLY A 114 13.06 3.68 3.17
C GLY A 114 12.89 2.44 4.06
N CYS A 115 13.52 2.41 5.26
CA CYS A 115 13.28 1.33 6.22
C CYS A 115 11.83 1.27 6.71
N LEU A 116 11.20 2.43 6.98
CA LEU A 116 9.79 2.47 7.37
C LEU A 116 8.87 1.99 6.23
N GLU A 117 9.18 2.32 5.00
CA GLU A 117 8.44 1.87 3.82
C GLU A 117 8.57 0.37 3.58
N VAL A 118 9.74 -0.23 3.84
CA VAL A 118 9.91 -1.70 3.87
C VAL A 118 8.99 -2.32 4.94
N ILE A 119 8.87 -1.71 6.12
CA ILE A 119 7.95 -2.19 7.15
C ILE A 119 6.50 -2.10 6.65
N MET A 120 6.12 -1.02 5.98
CA MET A 120 4.78 -0.87 5.39
C MET A 120 4.52 -1.90 4.29
N PHE A 121 5.52 -2.19 3.46
CA PHE A 121 5.46 -3.28 2.47
C PHE A 121 5.19 -4.63 3.13
N LEU A 122 5.98 -5.00 4.15
CA LEU A 122 5.82 -6.26 4.90
C LEU A 122 4.46 -6.33 5.61
N TRP A 123 4.01 -5.21 6.16
CA TRP A 123 2.68 -5.14 6.77
C TRP A 123 1.58 -5.36 5.75
N THR A 124 1.69 -4.78 4.56
CA THR A 124 0.74 -5.00 3.46
C THR A 124 0.71 -6.46 3.02
N LEU A 125 1.87 -7.13 2.91
CA LEU A 125 1.94 -8.57 2.65
C LEU A 125 1.22 -9.39 3.73
N SER A 126 1.38 -9.03 5.00
CA SER A 126 0.67 -9.66 6.12
C SER A 126 -0.86 -9.51 6.02
N ILE A 127 -1.34 -8.38 5.50
CA ILE A 127 -2.78 -8.18 5.24
C ILE A 127 -3.25 -9.07 4.09
N ILE A 128 -2.48 -9.19 3.00
CA ILE A 128 -2.79 -10.08 1.87
C ILE A 128 -2.92 -11.52 2.34
N GLU A 129 -1.97 -12.00 3.13
CA GLU A 129 -1.95 -13.37 3.64
C GLU A 129 -3.20 -13.71 4.46
N LYS A 130 -3.68 -12.76 5.27
CA LYS A 130 -4.86 -12.91 6.13
C LYS A 130 -6.18 -12.62 5.40
N SER A 131 -6.13 -12.06 4.19
CA SER A 131 -7.30 -11.73 3.40
C SER A 131 -7.96 -12.99 2.79
N PRO A 132 -9.29 -12.99 2.57
CA PRO A 132 -9.97 -14.10 1.92
C PRO A 132 -9.38 -14.37 0.54
N LYS A 133 -9.00 -15.62 0.28
CA LYS A 133 -8.44 -16.03 -1.01
C LYS A 133 -9.53 -16.07 -2.08
N ILE A 134 -9.18 -15.65 -3.30
CA ILE A 134 -10.04 -15.83 -4.47
C ILE A 134 -10.17 -17.34 -4.72
N LYS A 135 -11.36 -17.89 -4.52
CA LYS A 135 -11.64 -19.28 -4.88
C LYS A 135 -11.45 -19.42 -6.40
N ARG A 136 -10.49 -20.21 -6.82
CA ARG A 136 -10.44 -20.69 -8.21
C ARG A 136 -11.73 -21.46 -8.44
N LYS A 137 -12.51 -21.07 -9.44
CA LYS A 137 -13.52 -21.97 -10.00
C LYS A 137 -12.75 -23.09 -10.69
N ASP A 138 -12.63 -24.23 -10.00
CA ASP A 138 -12.15 -25.43 -10.70
C ASP A 138 -13.13 -25.63 -11.85
N SER A 139 -12.60 -25.61 -13.06
CA SER A 139 -13.29 -26.04 -14.27
C SER A 139 -13.62 -27.51 -14.06
N GLN A 140 -14.83 -27.79 -13.60
CA GLN A 140 -15.47 -29.07 -13.77
C GLN A 140 -16.01 -29.05 -15.20
N ASP A 141 -15.26 -29.64 -16.10
CA ASP A 141 -15.73 -30.27 -17.34
C ASP A 141 -15.51 -31.76 -17.20
#